data_ca14553c15c10d6ad7a2b45f52dbd9d3
#
_entry.id   ca14553c15c10d6ad7a2b45f52dbd9d3
#
_cell.length_a   1.000
_cell.length_b   1.000
_cell.length_c   1.000
_cell.angle_alpha   90.00
_cell.angle_beta   90.00
_cell.angle_gamma   90.00
#
_symmetry.space_group_name_H-M   'P 1'
#
loop_
_entity.id
_entity.type
_entity.pdbx_description
1 polymer ?
#
loop_
_entity_poly.entity_id
_entity_poly.type
_entity_poly.pdbx_seq_one_letter_code
_entity_poly.pdbx_strand_id
1 'polypeptide(L)'
;MMTTYPRDLQYTREHEWARAEKGIIRVGITAYAVEQLGDVTLVDMPAPGEDVQAHERFGDIESVKTVSELFAPVSGEVVEVNAALESSPELVNEDPYEKGWLITIRPSDQGELEGLMDAAGYEEYLGTLDG
;
A
#
# COMPACT_ATOMS: atom_id res chain seq x y z
N MET A 1 -17.87 15.74 2.06
CA MET A 1 -16.52 16.35 1.88
C MET A 1 -15.64 15.39 1.10
N MET A 2 -14.93 15.90 0.11
CA MET A 2 -14.07 15.05 -0.71
C MET A 2 -12.70 14.89 -0.08
N THR A 3 -12.26 13.63 0.07
CA THR A 3 -10.93 13.34 0.53
C THR A 3 -9.95 13.55 -0.62
N THR A 4 -8.88 14.28 -0.36
CA THR A 4 -7.84 14.50 -1.36
C THR A 4 -6.69 13.53 -1.10
N TYR A 5 -6.25 12.83 -2.13
CA TYR A 5 -5.15 11.89 -2.03
C TYR A 5 -3.84 12.50 -2.51
N PRO A 6 -2.69 12.10 -1.94
CA PRO A 6 -1.40 12.67 -2.34
C PRO A 6 -1.17 12.59 -3.85
N ARG A 7 -0.72 13.70 -4.44
CA ARG A 7 -0.56 13.83 -5.90
C ARG A 7 0.74 13.25 -6.42
N ASP A 8 1.68 12.98 -5.54
CA ASP A 8 2.99 12.42 -5.91
C ASP A 8 3.05 10.91 -5.81
N LEU A 9 1.92 10.26 -5.53
CA LEU A 9 1.82 8.80 -5.42
C LEU A 9 1.02 8.23 -6.58
N GLN A 10 1.15 6.91 -6.74
CA GLN A 10 0.32 6.14 -7.67
C GLN A 10 -0.44 5.10 -6.86
N TYR A 11 -1.54 4.59 -7.44
CA TYR A 11 -2.51 3.82 -6.67
C TYR A 11 -2.98 2.59 -7.43
N THR A 12 -3.30 1.53 -6.67
CA THR A 12 -3.91 0.33 -7.22
C THR A 12 -5.41 0.31 -6.91
N ARG A 13 -6.13 -0.58 -7.59
CA ARG A 13 -7.54 -0.80 -7.31
C ARG A 13 -7.78 -1.51 -5.98
N GLU A 14 -6.72 -2.11 -5.43
CA GLU A 14 -6.78 -2.78 -4.13
C GLU A 14 -6.44 -1.83 -2.98
N HIS A 15 -6.28 -0.52 -3.29
CA HIS A 15 -6.06 0.55 -2.31
C HIS A 15 -4.67 0.54 -1.68
N GLU A 16 -3.64 0.10 -2.42
CA GLU A 16 -2.26 0.34 -2.06
C GLU A 16 -1.75 1.57 -2.80
N TRP A 17 -0.83 2.31 -2.17
CA TRP A 17 -0.13 3.39 -2.84
C TRP A 17 1.31 2.98 -3.10
N ALA A 18 1.91 3.59 -4.12
CA ALA A 18 3.30 3.36 -4.50
C ALA A 18 3.99 4.70 -4.70
N ARG A 19 5.20 4.82 -4.17
CA ARG A 19 6.02 6.03 -4.31
C ARG A 19 7.41 5.65 -4.79
N ALA A 20 7.83 6.22 -5.92
CA ALA A 20 9.18 6.00 -6.45
C ALA A 20 10.17 6.82 -5.65
N GLU A 21 11.20 6.17 -5.10
CA GLU A 21 12.25 6.80 -4.30
C GLU A 21 13.60 6.23 -4.71
N LYS A 22 14.38 6.99 -5.47
CA LYS A 22 15.77 6.64 -5.79
C LYS A 22 15.96 5.17 -6.23
N GLY A 23 15.15 4.73 -7.17
CA GLY A 23 15.28 3.39 -7.74
C GLY A 23 14.53 2.29 -7.00
N ILE A 24 13.86 2.61 -5.90
CA ILE A 24 12.99 1.66 -5.21
C ILE A 24 11.57 2.22 -5.14
N ILE A 25 10.62 1.35 -4.86
CA ILE A 25 9.21 1.71 -4.73
C ILE A 25 8.78 1.46 -3.29
N ARG A 26 8.36 2.51 -2.60
CA ARG A 26 7.79 2.39 -1.25
C ARG A 26 6.29 2.15 -1.38
N VAL A 27 5.77 1.24 -0.58
CA VAL A 27 4.38 0.79 -0.68
C VAL A 27 3.68 0.91 0.67
N GLY A 28 2.43 1.34 0.63
CA GLY A 28 1.57 1.36 1.80
C GLY A 28 0.12 1.25 1.38
N ILE A 29 -0.80 1.49 2.30
CA ILE A 29 -2.22 1.48 1.98
C ILE A 29 -2.80 2.88 2.13
N THR A 30 -3.87 3.15 1.39
CA THR A 30 -4.47 4.49 1.34
C THR A 30 -5.34 4.77 2.55
N ALA A 31 -5.67 6.04 2.74
CA ALA A 31 -6.61 6.45 3.78
C ALA A 31 -7.96 5.76 3.61
N TYR A 32 -8.38 5.51 2.37
CA TYR A 32 -9.61 4.76 2.11
C TYR A 32 -9.54 3.36 2.71
N ALA A 33 -8.43 2.64 2.46
CA ALA A 33 -8.25 1.29 2.99
C ALA A 33 -8.23 1.31 4.52
N VAL A 34 -7.54 2.28 5.11
CA VAL A 34 -7.47 2.43 6.56
C VAL A 34 -8.86 2.64 7.16
N GLU A 35 -9.68 3.46 6.52
CA GLU A 35 -11.04 3.72 6.98
C GLU A 35 -11.90 2.46 6.93
N GLN A 36 -11.74 1.66 5.87
CA GLN A 36 -12.49 0.41 5.73
C GLN A 36 -12.06 -0.64 6.75
N LEU A 37 -10.78 -0.65 7.12
CA LEU A 37 -10.26 -1.61 8.08
C LEU A 37 -10.62 -1.30 9.52
N GLY A 38 -10.58 -0.01 9.89
CA GLY A 38 -10.65 0.37 11.29
C GLY A 38 -9.29 0.15 11.97
N ASP A 39 -9.27 -0.04 13.27
CA ASP A 39 -8.01 -0.13 14.04
C ASP A 39 -7.19 -1.36 13.65
N VAL A 40 -6.00 -1.13 13.12
CA VAL A 40 -5.09 -2.18 12.68
C VAL A 40 -4.42 -2.80 13.90
N THR A 41 -4.45 -4.13 13.97
CA THR A 41 -3.90 -4.89 15.10
C THR A 41 -2.66 -5.71 14.72
N LEU A 42 -2.52 -6.08 13.44
CA LEU A 42 -1.38 -6.88 13.00
C LEU A 42 -1.16 -6.68 11.51
N VAL A 43 0.11 -6.62 11.13
CA VAL A 43 0.50 -6.56 9.71
C VAL A 43 1.47 -7.71 9.45
N ASP A 44 1.10 -8.62 8.56
CA ASP A 44 1.92 -9.76 8.17
C ASP A 44 2.55 -9.44 6.83
N MET A 45 3.88 -9.32 6.80
CA MET A 45 4.64 -8.88 5.64
C MET A 45 5.70 -9.90 5.26
N PRO A 46 6.17 -9.89 3.99
CA PRO A 46 7.24 -10.79 3.58
C PRO A 46 8.57 -10.39 4.22
N ALA A 47 9.55 -11.28 4.12
CA ALA A 47 10.91 -10.97 4.59
C ALA A 47 11.68 -10.24 3.49
N PRO A 48 12.66 -9.38 3.87
CA PRO A 48 13.57 -8.80 2.88
C PRO A 48 14.23 -9.90 2.06
N GLY A 49 14.35 -9.67 0.77
CA GLY A 49 14.93 -10.65 -0.17
C GLY A 49 13.91 -11.51 -0.87
N GLU A 50 12.66 -11.52 -0.41
CA GLU A 50 11.61 -12.29 -1.11
C GLU A 50 11.14 -11.53 -2.34
N ASP A 51 10.73 -12.29 -3.36
CA ASP A 51 10.19 -11.71 -4.59
C ASP A 51 8.69 -11.59 -4.49
N VAL A 52 8.15 -10.49 -5.06
CA VAL A 52 6.71 -10.28 -5.16
C VAL A 52 6.35 -10.03 -6.61
N GLN A 53 5.11 -10.34 -6.97
CA GLN A 53 4.59 -10.15 -8.32
C GLN A 53 3.47 -9.12 -8.30
N ALA A 54 3.43 -8.26 -9.30
CA ALA A 54 2.39 -7.24 -9.41
C ALA A 54 1.01 -7.87 -9.32
N HIS A 55 0.16 -7.28 -8.51
CA HIS A 55 -1.25 -7.67 -8.32
C HIS A 55 -1.43 -9.04 -7.65
N GLU A 56 -0.36 -9.60 -7.08
CA GLU A 56 -0.46 -10.83 -6.29
C GLU A 56 -0.26 -10.50 -4.82
N ARG A 57 -0.81 -11.34 -3.97
CA ARG A 57 -0.76 -11.14 -2.53
C ARG A 57 0.68 -11.18 -2.03
N PHE A 58 1.05 -10.21 -1.19
CA PHE A 58 2.37 -10.24 -0.52
C PHE A 58 2.25 -10.34 1.00
N GLY A 59 1.07 -10.18 1.56
CA GLY A 59 0.87 -10.26 2.98
C GLY A 59 -0.58 -10.01 3.35
N ASP A 60 -0.82 -9.86 4.65
CA ASP A 60 -2.15 -9.60 5.18
C ASP A 60 -2.11 -8.48 6.20
N ILE A 61 -3.24 -7.81 6.37
CA ILE A 61 -3.39 -6.81 7.42
C ILE A 61 -4.66 -7.15 8.21
N GLU A 62 -4.52 -7.21 9.54
CA GLU A 62 -5.65 -7.52 10.41
C GLU A 62 -6.06 -6.30 11.19
N SER A 63 -7.36 -6.15 11.37
CA SER A 63 -7.91 -5.10 12.19
C SER A 63 -8.87 -5.72 13.22
N VAL A 64 -9.43 -4.89 14.08
CA VAL A 64 -10.38 -5.37 15.10
C VAL A 64 -11.62 -6.00 14.49
N LYS A 65 -11.91 -5.72 13.21
CA LYS A 65 -13.15 -6.22 12.60
C LYS A 65 -12.96 -7.12 11.37
N THR A 66 -11.76 -7.18 10.79
CA THR A 66 -11.57 -7.95 9.55
C THR A 66 -10.11 -8.26 9.28
N VAL A 67 -9.88 -9.18 8.32
CA VAL A 67 -8.56 -9.47 7.77
C VAL A 67 -8.63 -9.16 6.28
N SER A 68 -7.63 -8.43 5.76
CA SER A 68 -7.58 -8.07 4.36
C SER A 68 -6.24 -8.48 3.75
N GLU A 69 -6.26 -8.93 2.50
CA GLU A 69 -5.04 -9.28 1.80
C GLU A 69 -4.38 -8.02 1.23
N LEU A 70 -3.05 -8.04 1.17
CA LEU A 70 -2.26 -6.96 0.59
C LEU A 70 -1.68 -7.43 -0.74
N PHE A 71 -1.83 -6.60 -1.79
CA PHE A 71 -1.38 -6.94 -3.14
C PHE A 71 -0.27 -6.01 -3.58
N ALA A 72 0.77 -6.56 -4.20
CA ALA A 72 1.92 -5.78 -4.63
C ALA A 72 1.53 -4.91 -5.83
N PRO A 73 1.91 -3.62 -5.82
CA PRO A 73 1.61 -2.75 -6.97
C PRO A 73 2.55 -2.99 -8.14
N VAL A 74 3.75 -3.51 -7.87
CA VAL A 74 4.75 -3.82 -8.90
C VAL A 74 5.46 -5.11 -8.54
N SER A 75 6.11 -5.72 -9.53
CA SER A 75 6.94 -6.91 -9.31
C SER A 75 8.35 -6.50 -8.93
N GLY A 76 9.00 -7.32 -8.11
CA GLY A 76 10.39 -7.08 -7.75
C GLY A 76 10.78 -7.77 -6.45
N GLU A 77 11.93 -7.35 -5.92
CA GLU A 77 12.47 -7.90 -4.69
C GLU A 77 12.17 -6.96 -3.52
N VAL A 78 11.68 -7.53 -2.41
CA VAL A 78 11.47 -6.76 -1.18
C VAL A 78 12.83 -6.36 -0.61
N VAL A 79 13.05 -5.05 -0.44
CA VAL A 79 14.31 -4.52 0.07
C VAL A 79 14.22 -4.32 1.58
N GLU A 80 13.16 -3.65 2.03
CA GLU A 80 12.93 -3.36 3.44
C GLU A 80 11.49 -3.59 3.82
N VAL A 81 11.30 -3.90 5.09
CA VAL A 81 9.98 -4.07 5.70
C VAL A 81 9.94 -3.14 6.90
N ASN A 82 8.81 -2.47 7.12
CA ASN A 82 8.69 -1.52 8.22
C ASN A 82 8.55 -2.26 9.55
N ALA A 83 9.67 -2.49 10.20
CA ALA A 83 9.73 -3.23 11.47
C ALA A 83 8.97 -2.55 12.60
N ALA A 84 8.75 -1.23 12.51
CA ALA A 84 8.01 -0.50 13.55
C ALA A 84 6.57 -0.99 13.67
N LEU A 85 6.02 -1.57 12.61
CA LEU A 85 4.63 -2.06 12.62
C LEU A 85 4.44 -3.31 13.47
N GLU A 86 5.53 -4.02 13.82
CA GLU A 86 5.42 -5.17 14.71
C GLU A 86 4.98 -4.76 16.12
N SER A 87 5.52 -3.66 16.61
CA SER A 87 5.17 -3.16 17.94
C SER A 87 4.12 -2.06 17.90
N SER A 88 3.97 -1.39 16.77
CA SER A 88 3.10 -0.23 16.63
C SER A 88 2.27 -0.30 15.34
N PRO A 89 1.42 -1.32 15.17
CA PRO A 89 0.62 -1.44 13.95
C PRO A 89 -0.35 -0.26 13.75
N GLU A 90 -0.69 0.46 14.82
CA GLU A 90 -1.54 1.64 14.75
C GLU A 90 -0.93 2.79 13.92
N LEU A 91 0.36 2.72 13.61
CA LEU A 91 0.96 3.71 12.72
C LEU A 91 0.32 3.72 11.34
N VAL A 92 -0.20 2.57 10.91
CA VAL A 92 -0.92 2.48 9.65
C VAL A 92 -2.19 3.35 9.69
N ASN A 93 -2.87 3.38 10.84
CA ASN A 93 -4.05 4.22 11.02
C ASN A 93 -3.67 5.70 11.15
N GLU A 94 -2.61 5.98 11.89
CA GLU A 94 -2.25 7.35 12.23
C GLU A 94 -1.57 8.10 11.10
N ASP A 95 -0.77 7.39 10.30
CA ASP A 95 0.08 8.02 9.29
C ASP A 95 0.35 7.10 8.13
N PRO A 96 -0.69 6.74 7.36
CA PRO A 96 -0.57 5.70 6.32
C PRO A 96 0.37 6.04 5.17
N TYR A 97 0.65 7.33 4.94
CA TYR A 97 1.48 7.75 3.81
C TYR A 97 2.93 8.01 4.18
N GLU A 98 3.27 7.97 5.47
CA GLU A 98 4.64 8.18 5.93
C GLU A 98 5.06 7.08 6.88
N LYS A 99 4.86 7.25 8.19
CA LYS A 99 5.33 6.30 9.19
C LYS A 99 4.70 4.92 9.09
N GLY A 100 3.51 4.84 8.51
CA GLY A 100 2.78 3.59 8.34
C GLY A 100 3.08 2.84 7.06
N TRP A 101 4.17 3.16 6.35
CA TRP A 101 4.54 2.43 5.14
C TRP A 101 4.77 0.94 5.45
N LEU A 102 4.60 0.08 4.45
CA LEU A 102 4.66 -1.36 4.64
C LEU A 102 5.98 -1.97 4.20
N ILE A 103 6.30 -1.88 2.93
CA ILE A 103 7.52 -2.49 2.35
C ILE A 103 8.11 -1.56 1.30
N THR A 104 9.37 -1.81 0.93
CA THR A 104 9.96 -1.22 -0.26
C THR A 104 10.34 -2.35 -1.21
N ILE A 105 10.21 -2.09 -2.51
CA ILE A 105 10.45 -3.07 -3.57
C ILE A 105 11.47 -2.50 -4.54
N ARG A 106 12.48 -3.31 -4.91
CA ARG A 106 13.35 -2.98 -6.05
C ARG A 106 12.65 -3.52 -7.28
N PRO A 107 12.06 -2.66 -8.11
CA PRO A 107 11.21 -3.14 -9.20
C PRO A 107 12.02 -3.87 -10.27
N SER A 108 11.45 -4.97 -10.77
CA SER A 108 12.05 -5.71 -11.88
C SER A 108 11.63 -5.13 -13.23
N ASP A 109 10.50 -4.41 -13.25
CA ASP A 109 9.98 -3.75 -14.45
C ASP A 109 9.35 -2.43 -14.05
N GLN A 110 10.07 -1.33 -14.30
CA GLN A 110 9.58 0.00 -13.93
C GLN A 110 8.36 0.43 -14.72
N GLY A 111 8.11 -0.20 -15.87
CA GLY A 111 6.92 0.09 -16.66
C GLY A 111 5.63 -0.30 -15.94
N GLU A 112 5.69 -1.20 -14.99
CA GLU A 112 4.49 -1.58 -14.22
C GLU A 112 3.95 -0.42 -13.40
N LEU A 113 4.82 0.47 -12.93
CA LEU A 113 4.41 1.64 -12.17
C LEU A 113 3.55 2.58 -12.99
N GLU A 114 3.87 2.69 -14.29
CA GLU A 114 3.12 3.56 -15.20
C GLU A 114 1.71 3.07 -15.46
N GLY A 115 1.44 1.78 -15.23
CA GLY A 115 0.11 1.21 -15.40
C GLY A 115 -0.82 1.47 -14.22
N LEU A 116 -0.31 2.08 -13.14
CA LEU A 116 -1.12 2.37 -11.97
C LEU A 116 -1.87 3.70 -12.16
N MET A 117 -2.88 3.91 -11.31
CA MET A 117 -3.66 5.15 -11.34
C MET A 117 -2.89 6.28 -10.67
N ASP A 118 -3.05 7.52 -11.18
CA ASP A 118 -2.60 8.69 -10.43
C ASP A 118 -3.69 9.04 -9.41
N ALA A 119 -3.47 10.12 -8.64
CA ALA A 119 -4.43 10.48 -7.60
C ALA A 119 -5.81 10.80 -8.17
N ALA A 120 -5.88 11.52 -9.30
CA ALA A 120 -7.16 11.86 -9.90
C ALA A 120 -7.90 10.61 -10.39
N GLY A 121 -7.18 9.67 -11.01
CA GLY A 121 -7.77 8.41 -11.45
C GLY A 121 -8.27 7.55 -10.31
N TYR A 122 -7.52 7.53 -9.22
CA TYR A 122 -7.90 6.79 -8.03
C TYR A 122 -9.16 7.39 -7.38
N GLU A 123 -9.21 8.72 -7.28
CA GLU A 123 -10.37 9.41 -6.72
C GLU A 123 -11.63 9.12 -7.55
N GLU A 124 -11.48 9.12 -8.88
CA GLU A 124 -12.57 8.78 -9.77
C GLU A 124 -13.01 7.33 -9.58
N TYR A 125 -12.05 6.42 -9.45
CA TYR A 125 -12.35 5.01 -9.20
C TYR A 125 -13.12 4.83 -7.90
N LEU A 126 -12.72 5.52 -6.83
CA LEU A 126 -13.42 5.44 -5.53
C LEU A 126 -14.87 5.92 -5.66
N GLY A 127 -15.11 6.92 -6.49
CA GLY A 127 -16.46 7.41 -6.73
C GLY A 127 -17.38 6.35 -7.35
N THR A 128 -16.81 5.42 -8.13
CA THR A 128 -17.62 4.34 -8.72
C THR A 128 -18.01 3.29 -7.69
N LEU A 129 -17.23 3.16 -6.60
CA LEU A 129 -17.52 2.17 -5.55
C LEU A 129 -18.69 2.59 -4.67
N ASP A 130 -18.87 3.89 -4.51
CA ASP A 130 -19.95 4.43 -3.69
C ASP A 130 -21.25 4.62 -4.47
N GLY A 131 -21.14 4.56 -5.77
CA GLY A 131 -22.24 4.80 -6.64
C GLY A 131 -23.11 3.63 -6.90
#